data_6f7e7076af068c1f292d0c7e4f8d2f64
#
_entry.id   6f7e7076af068c1f292d0c7e4f8d2f64
#
_cell.length_a   1.000
_cell.length_b   1.000
_cell.length_c   1.000
_cell.angle_alpha   90.00
_cell.angle_beta   90.00
_cell.angle_gamma   90.00
#
_symmetry.space_group_name_H-M   'P 1'
#
loop_
_entity.id
_entity.type
_entity.pdbx_description
1 polymer ?
#
loop_
_entity_poly.entity_id
_entity_poly.type
_entity_poly.pdbx_seq_one_letter_code
_entity_poly.pdbx_strand_id
1 'polypeptide(L)'
;MFLDQTYTLHRLRRNLGLSKADLEKIQRERLVSLIRHAYENVPYYRRLFDTAGLKPGDIKTVKDLEHVPITDKVVMRKLPLEDKVAHNIDLKDCLNIFTSGSTGMPAHLYFTHRDFKVLDMVYLRSFLENGLKFNYKRAFVMDPHGFETKSRWYHHLGLARYVNISCFLEPDDQINILREVRPDFIHGYPSSLKLIAEQIIESGENGLRPKLVSTAAELLDRKGREQIENAFGVKVYDRYAASEARNIAWECGEHNGYHINIDTLVVEFIKDGRGAVEGERGDIVVTNLYSYAMPFIRYRIGDVGIPSDRKCPCGIELPLMEIIEGRDEDFIVLKGARVVSPMVITGTLDHITGIKQFRVVQEDIDTVSAVFARGEGFNSDTIFKAEKALKGILGDDIKIRCEAVEDIPREASGKVRAVISKVKGV
;
A
#
# COMPACT_ATOMS: atom_id res chain seq x y z
N MET A 1 19.98 6.27 -20.57
CA MET A 1 18.80 6.23 -19.65
C MET A 1 17.74 5.21 -20.10
N PHE A 2 17.22 5.24 -21.32
CA PHE A 2 16.19 4.30 -21.81
C PHE A 2 16.68 2.84 -21.87
N LEU A 3 17.84 2.57 -22.46
CA LEU A 3 18.45 1.24 -22.54
C LEU A 3 18.67 0.59 -21.17
N ASP A 4 19.06 1.36 -20.18
CA ASP A 4 19.32 0.90 -18.84
C ASP A 4 18.03 0.57 -18.05
N GLN A 5 16.94 1.32 -18.29
CA GLN A 5 15.60 0.97 -17.76
C GLN A 5 15.08 -0.33 -18.38
N THR A 6 15.23 -0.49 -19.69
CA THR A 6 14.84 -1.70 -20.43
C THR A 6 15.62 -2.92 -19.93
N TYR A 7 16.93 -2.78 -19.73
CA TYR A 7 17.77 -3.84 -19.17
C TYR A 7 17.34 -4.22 -17.73
N THR A 8 17.11 -3.20 -16.89
CA THR A 8 16.66 -3.41 -15.51
C THR A 8 15.32 -4.14 -15.47
N LEU A 9 14.35 -3.70 -16.26
CA LEU A 9 13.04 -4.34 -16.37
C LEU A 9 13.15 -5.77 -16.87
N HIS A 10 13.94 -6.00 -17.92
CA HIS A 10 14.16 -7.36 -18.47
C HIS A 10 14.74 -8.29 -17.39
N ARG A 11 15.77 -7.84 -16.64
CA ARG A 11 16.33 -8.61 -15.53
C ARG A 11 15.30 -8.93 -14.46
N LEU A 12 14.51 -7.94 -14.04
CA LEU A 12 13.48 -8.12 -13.02
C LEU A 12 12.37 -9.08 -13.48
N ARG A 13 11.99 -9.05 -14.76
CA ARG A 13 11.03 -10.00 -15.33
C ARG A 13 11.61 -11.41 -15.40
N ARG A 14 12.88 -11.54 -15.78
CA ARG A 14 13.57 -12.85 -15.77
C ARG A 14 13.62 -13.45 -14.37
N ASN A 15 13.72 -12.62 -13.31
CA ASN A 15 13.73 -13.11 -11.93
C ASN A 15 12.44 -13.86 -11.56
N LEU A 16 11.30 -13.55 -12.19
CA LEU A 16 10.03 -14.24 -11.92
C LEU A 16 10.05 -15.74 -12.34
N GLY A 17 10.93 -16.11 -13.26
CA GLY A 17 11.15 -17.50 -13.66
C GLY A 17 12.28 -18.22 -12.90
N LEU A 18 12.86 -17.58 -11.88
CA LEU A 18 13.91 -18.19 -11.06
C LEU A 18 13.33 -19.10 -9.97
N SER A 19 14.11 -20.07 -9.56
CA SER A 19 13.79 -20.88 -8.37
C SER A 19 13.79 -20.01 -7.09
N LYS A 20 13.06 -20.44 -6.06
CA LYS A 20 13.08 -19.79 -4.74
C LYS A 20 14.51 -19.63 -4.22
N ALA A 21 15.35 -20.65 -4.38
CA ALA A 21 16.75 -20.63 -3.94
C ALA A 21 17.59 -19.55 -4.67
N ASP A 22 17.37 -19.36 -5.98
CA ASP A 22 18.06 -18.32 -6.73
C ASP A 22 17.59 -16.92 -6.34
N LEU A 23 16.29 -16.75 -6.09
CA LEU A 23 15.72 -15.50 -5.58
C LEU A 23 16.29 -15.16 -4.20
N GLU A 24 16.34 -16.11 -3.29
CA GLU A 24 16.93 -15.95 -1.95
C GLU A 24 18.43 -15.63 -2.02
N LYS A 25 19.14 -16.18 -3.00
CA LYS A 25 20.54 -15.84 -3.26
C LYS A 25 20.69 -14.36 -3.65
N ILE A 26 19.88 -13.89 -4.60
CA ILE A 26 19.86 -12.49 -5.02
C ILE A 26 19.55 -11.56 -3.82
N GLN A 27 18.53 -11.92 -3.03
CA GLN A 27 18.11 -11.18 -1.84
C GLN A 27 19.27 -11.08 -0.83
N ARG A 28 19.91 -12.19 -0.52
CA ARG A 28 21.05 -12.27 0.41
C ARG A 28 22.24 -11.42 -0.04
N GLU A 29 22.64 -11.50 -1.30
CA GLU A 29 23.77 -10.71 -1.83
C GLU A 29 23.50 -9.19 -1.71
N ARG A 30 22.26 -8.78 -1.98
CA ARG A 30 21.82 -7.39 -1.83
C ARG A 30 21.76 -6.96 -0.38
N LEU A 31 21.24 -7.83 0.49
CA LEU A 31 21.17 -7.57 1.93
C LEU A 31 22.55 -7.29 2.51
N VAL A 32 23.53 -8.18 2.28
CA VAL A 32 24.90 -8.04 2.78
C VAL A 32 25.52 -6.71 2.29
N SER A 33 25.28 -6.36 1.03
CA SER A 33 25.78 -5.08 0.47
C SER A 33 25.15 -3.87 1.16
N LEU A 34 23.83 -3.87 1.36
CA LEU A 34 23.10 -2.79 2.02
C LEU A 34 23.53 -2.62 3.48
N ILE A 35 23.63 -3.74 4.23
CA ILE A 35 24.03 -3.74 5.64
C ILE A 35 25.42 -3.11 5.81
N ARG A 36 26.38 -3.54 4.99
CA ARG A 36 27.73 -2.95 5.00
C ARG A 36 27.68 -1.46 4.71
N HIS A 37 26.99 -1.05 3.64
CA HIS A 37 26.86 0.34 3.26
C HIS A 37 26.22 1.19 4.38
N ALA A 38 25.14 0.72 4.98
CA ALA A 38 24.43 1.43 6.04
C ALA A 38 25.31 1.60 7.29
N TYR A 39 26.02 0.55 7.70
CA TYR A 39 26.95 0.62 8.82
C TYR A 39 28.12 1.59 8.57
N GLU A 40 28.70 1.57 7.37
CA GLU A 40 29.85 2.40 7.02
C GLU A 40 29.48 3.87 6.83
N ASN A 41 28.28 4.17 6.29
CA ASN A 41 27.94 5.48 5.78
C ASN A 41 26.76 6.19 6.45
N VAL A 42 25.97 5.52 7.30
CA VAL A 42 24.79 6.12 7.93
C VAL A 42 24.94 6.11 9.45
N PRO A 43 25.12 7.29 10.10
CA PRO A 43 25.43 7.38 11.53
C PRO A 43 24.43 6.66 12.43
N TYR A 44 23.13 6.74 12.12
CA TYR A 44 22.08 6.04 12.85
C TYR A 44 22.29 4.53 12.85
N TYR A 45 22.52 3.92 11.69
CA TYR A 45 22.67 2.46 11.61
C TYR A 45 23.99 1.99 12.23
N ARG A 46 25.06 2.77 12.15
CA ARG A 46 26.30 2.47 12.88
C ARG A 46 26.03 2.37 14.38
N ARG A 47 25.39 3.39 14.96
CA ARG A 47 25.05 3.37 16.41
C ARG A 47 24.11 2.23 16.75
N LEU A 48 23.08 1.96 15.92
CA LEU A 48 22.12 0.89 16.13
C LEU A 48 22.82 -0.47 16.21
N PHE A 49 23.71 -0.77 15.26
CA PHE A 49 24.47 -2.02 15.21
C PHE A 49 25.45 -2.12 16.37
N ASP A 50 26.21 -1.08 16.65
CA ASP A 50 27.19 -1.07 17.76
C ASP A 50 26.50 -1.24 19.12
N THR A 51 25.32 -0.63 19.32
CA THR A 51 24.54 -0.79 20.56
C THR A 51 23.98 -2.22 20.69
N ALA A 52 23.64 -2.86 19.59
CA ALA A 52 23.21 -4.25 19.59
C ALA A 52 24.38 -5.25 19.63
N GLY A 53 25.63 -4.78 19.66
CA GLY A 53 26.81 -5.64 19.66
C GLY A 53 27.06 -6.34 18.32
N LEU A 54 26.52 -5.84 17.22
CA LEU A 54 26.56 -6.42 15.87
C LEU A 54 27.58 -5.73 14.98
N LYS A 55 28.15 -6.50 14.06
CA LYS A 55 28.97 -6.00 12.95
C LYS A 55 28.34 -6.40 11.62
N PRO A 56 28.63 -5.71 10.51
CA PRO A 56 28.08 -6.07 9.20
C PRO A 56 28.31 -7.52 8.78
N GLY A 57 29.42 -8.11 9.21
CA GLY A 57 29.76 -9.50 8.91
C GLY A 57 28.94 -10.56 9.64
N ASP A 58 28.15 -10.14 10.64
CA ASP A 58 27.26 -11.04 11.40
C ASP A 58 25.94 -11.27 10.64
N ILE A 59 25.56 -10.34 9.74
CA ILE A 59 24.35 -10.45 8.92
C ILE A 59 24.72 -11.02 7.54
N LYS A 60 24.56 -12.32 7.39
CA LYS A 60 24.85 -13.07 6.16
C LYS A 60 23.61 -13.57 5.44
N THR A 61 22.52 -13.70 6.15
CA THR A 61 21.23 -14.21 5.66
C THR A 61 20.08 -13.34 6.12
N VAL A 62 18.90 -13.52 5.54
CA VAL A 62 17.67 -12.83 5.98
C VAL A 62 17.34 -13.17 7.43
N LYS A 63 17.62 -14.42 7.87
CA LYS A 63 17.34 -14.84 9.24
C LYS A 63 18.16 -14.05 10.26
N ASP A 64 19.38 -13.69 9.95
CA ASP A 64 20.25 -12.94 10.88
C ASP A 64 19.72 -11.53 11.16
N LEU A 65 18.78 -11.05 10.34
CA LEU A 65 18.11 -9.76 10.62
C LEU A 65 17.34 -9.77 11.94
N GLU A 66 16.94 -10.91 12.46
CA GLU A 66 16.25 -11.02 13.76
C GLU A 66 17.04 -10.38 14.90
N HIS A 67 18.36 -10.31 14.79
CA HIS A 67 19.26 -9.69 15.77
C HIS A 67 19.37 -8.17 15.61
N VAL A 68 18.96 -7.60 14.47
CA VAL A 68 18.98 -6.15 14.23
C VAL A 68 17.72 -5.54 14.86
N PRO A 69 17.82 -4.51 15.72
CA PRO A 69 16.65 -3.87 16.29
C PRO A 69 15.72 -3.29 15.21
N ILE A 70 14.40 -3.41 15.43
CA ILE A 70 13.38 -2.84 14.54
C ILE A 70 13.40 -1.32 14.68
N THR A 71 13.35 -0.63 13.54
CA THR A 71 13.14 0.81 13.46
C THR A 71 11.74 1.11 12.96
N ASP A 72 11.25 2.32 13.19
CA ASP A 72 9.91 2.73 12.78
C ASP A 72 9.85 4.22 12.38
N LYS A 73 8.67 4.64 11.98
CA LYS A 73 8.40 6.03 11.59
C LYS A 73 8.63 7.03 12.73
N VAL A 74 8.35 6.64 13.97
CA VAL A 74 8.52 7.52 15.14
C VAL A 74 9.98 7.78 15.40
N VAL A 75 10.80 6.73 15.38
CA VAL A 75 12.26 6.82 15.51
C VAL A 75 12.83 7.65 14.37
N MET A 76 12.52 7.32 13.12
CA MET A 76 13.07 7.99 11.93
C MET A 76 12.69 9.47 11.83
N ARG A 77 11.54 9.87 12.36
CA ARG A 77 11.11 11.29 12.38
C ARG A 77 11.90 12.12 13.39
N LYS A 78 12.27 11.55 14.52
CA LYS A 78 13.04 12.24 15.58
C LYS A 78 14.51 12.43 15.22
N LEU A 79 15.03 11.64 14.29
CA LEU A 79 16.42 11.73 13.88
C LEU A 79 16.64 12.98 13.01
N PRO A 80 17.74 13.72 13.23
CA PRO A 80 18.19 14.73 12.29
C PRO A 80 18.50 14.11 10.92
N LEU A 81 18.42 14.91 9.85
CA LEU A 81 18.55 14.40 8.49
C LEU A 81 19.92 13.72 8.27
N GLU A 82 20.98 14.35 8.75
CA GLU A 82 22.37 13.87 8.65
C GLU A 82 22.60 12.51 9.30
N ASP A 83 21.78 12.15 10.29
CA ASP A 83 21.90 10.86 10.98
C ASP A 83 21.29 9.70 10.20
N LYS A 84 20.31 9.95 9.37
CA LYS A 84 19.54 8.92 8.66
C LYS A 84 19.85 8.78 7.17
N VAL A 85 20.70 9.67 6.64
CA VAL A 85 21.16 9.62 5.24
C VAL A 85 22.63 9.21 5.15
N ALA A 86 23.00 8.61 4.03
CA ALA A 86 24.38 8.20 3.79
C ALA A 86 25.25 9.42 3.47
N HIS A 87 26.31 9.62 4.25
CA HIS A 87 27.20 10.78 4.12
C HIS A 87 28.08 10.77 2.85
N ASN A 88 28.18 9.62 2.18
CA ASN A 88 28.93 9.46 0.92
C ASN A 88 28.05 9.71 -0.33
N ILE A 89 26.80 10.17 -0.15
CA ILE A 89 25.85 10.46 -1.24
C ILE A 89 25.40 11.92 -1.11
N ASP A 90 25.57 12.71 -2.17
CA ASP A 90 25.02 14.08 -2.19
C ASP A 90 23.51 14.03 -2.40
N LEU A 91 22.73 14.56 -1.45
CA LEU A 91 21.27 14.59 -1.52
C LEU A 91 20.73 15.46 -2.65
N LYS A 92 21.54 16.38 -3.21
CA LYS A 92 21.18 17.16 -4.41
C LYS A 92 21.01 16.27 -5.64
N ASP A 93 21.72 15.14 -5.67
CA ASP A 93 21.67 14.14 -6.74
C ASP A 93 20.64 13.04 -6.44
N CYS A 94 19.79 13.23 -5.41
CA CYS A 94 18.77 12.28 -5.03
C CYS A 94 17.37 12.77 -5.39
N LEU A 95 16.48 11.83 -5.59
CA LEU A 95 15.04 12.09 -5.61
C LEU A 95 14.54 12.24 -4.17
N ASN A 96 13.83 13.33 -3.93
CA ASN A 96 13.15 13.59 -2.66
C ASN A 96 11.66 13.32 -2.83
N ILE A 97 11.16 12.33 -2.11
CA ILE A 97 9.75 11.92 -2.12
C ILE A 97 9.12 12.34 -0.79
N PHE A 98 7.95 12.94 -0.89
CA PHE A 98 7.16 13.34 0.28
C PHE A 98 6.14 12.25 0.61
N THR A 99 6.06 11.88 1.89
CA THR A 99 4.91 11.09 2.36
C THR A 99 3.82 12.05 2.81
N SER A 100 2.57 11.77 2.42
CA SER A 100 1.42 12.42 3.03
C SER A 100 1.32 11.96 4.50
N GLY A 101 1.90 12.74 5.40
CA GLY A 101 1.91 12.37 6.81
C GLY A 101 0.50 12.32 7.38
N SER A 102 0.00 11.14 7.75
CA SER A 102 -1.28 10.96 8.49
C SER A 102 -1.33 11.77 9.81
N THR A 103 -0.19 12.28 10.27
CA THR A 103 -0.02 13.11 11.48
C THR A 103 0.31 14.58 11.16
N GLY A 104 0.09 15.04 9.92
CA GLY A 104 0.21 16.47 9.53
C GLY A 104 1.62 16.94 9.15
N MET A 105 2.68 16.19 9.39
CA MET A 105 4.03 16.56 8.92
C MET A 105 4.53 15.55 7.88
N PRO A 106 4.77 15.99 6.62
CA PRO A 106 5.35 15.14 5.59
C PRO A 106 6.76 14.66 5.98
N ALA A 107 7.07 13.40 5.75
CA ALA A 107 8.43 12.92 5.86
C ALA A 107 9.13 12.95 4.50
N HIS A 108 10.37 13.39 4.49
CA HIS A 108 11.24 13.38 3.32
C HIS A 108 11.92 12.02 3.21
N LEU A 109 11.81 11.38 2.07
CA LEU A 109 12.48 10.13 1.73
C LEU A 109 13.43 10.39 0.56
N TYR A 110 14.70 10.02 0.72
CA TYR A 110 15.72 10.24 -0.29
C TYR A 110 16.14 8.93 -0.94
N PHE A 111 16.06 8.88 -2.27
CA PHE A 111 16.52 7.76 -3.08
C PHE A 111 17.52 8.23 -4.12
N THR A 112 18.57 7.46 -4.36
CA THR A 112 19.41 7.70 -5.54
C THR A 112 18.58 7.49 -6.80
N HIS A 113 18.91 8.18 -7.88
CA HIS A 113 18.24 7.97 -9.18
C HIS A 113 18.34 6.51 -9.65
N ARG A 114 19.42 5.81 -9.30
CA ARG A 114 19.62 4.41 -9.64
C ARG A 114 18.66 3.51 -8.87
N ASP A 115 18.56 3.70 -7.55
CA ASP A 115 17.72 2.89 -6.68
C ASP A 115 16.25 3.09 -7.02
N PHE A 116 15.83 4.35 -7.13
CA PHE A 116 14.46 4.68 -7.48
C PHE A 116 14.03 4.09 -8.83
N LYS A 117 14.93 4.10 -9.83
CA LYS A 117 14.70 3.46 -11.11
C LYS A 117 14.42 1.96 -10.98
N VAL A 118 15.18 1.24 -10.13
CA VAL A 118 14.91 -0.19 -9.93
C VAL A 118 13.53 -0.38 -9.31
N LEU A 119 13.20 0.39 -8.28
CA LEU A 119 11.90 0.33 -7.60
C LEU A 119 10.73 0.67 -8.55
N ASP A 120 10.89 1.65 -9.44
CA ASP A 120 9.90 1.95 -10.49
C ASP A 120 9.73 0.81 -11.50
N MET A 121 10.84 0.13 -11.84
CA MET A 121 10.75 -1.02 -12.76
C MET A 121 10.10 -2.23 -12.10
N VAL A 122 10.23 -2.42 -10.79
CA VAL A 122 9.44 -3.42 -10.02
C VAL A 122 7.95 -3.09 -10.09
N TYR A 123 7.61 -1.81 -9.94
CA TYR A 123 6.23 -1.36 -10.06
C TYR A 123 5.66 -1.60 -11.47
N LEU A 124 6.44 -1.28 -12.50
CA LEU A 124 6.07 -1.53 -13.91
C LEU A 124 5.98 -3.04 -14.21
N ARG A 125 6.90 -3.86 -13.65
CA ARG A 125 6.89 -5.32 -13.79
C ARG A 125 5.53 -5.90 -13.46
N SER A 126 4.99 -5.59 -12.29
CA SER A 126 3.70 -6.12 -11.84
C SER A 126 2.53 -5.71 -12.75
N PHE A 127 2.55 -4.52 -13.34
CA PHE A 127 1.56 -4.15 -14.35
C PHE A 127 1.68 -4.98 -15.63
N LEU A 128 2.90 -5.23 -16.10
CA LEU A 128 3.14 -6.01 -17.31
C LEU A 128 2.74 -7.46 -17.14
N GLU A 129 3.00 -8.05 -15.96
CA GLU A 129 2.57 -9.42 -15.64
C GLU A 129 1.04 -9.53 -15.55
N ASN A 130 0.36 -8.45 -15.16
CA ASN A 130 -1.12 -8.37 -15.17
C ASN A 130 -1.70 -8.00 -16.55
N GLY A 131 -0.88 -7.96 -17.60
CA GLY A 131 -1.35 -7.76 -18.97
C GLY A 131 -1.29 -6.34 -19.51
N LEU A 132 -0.67 -5.38 -18.79
CA LEU A 132 -0.43 -4.04 -19.33
C LEU A 132 0.44 -4.12 -20.58
N LYS A 133 0.03 -3.45 -21.66
CA LYS A 133 0.82 -3.29 -22.88
C LYS A 133 1.35 -1.86 -23.02
N PHE A 134 2.49 -1.70 -23.68
CA PHE A 134 3.11 -0.37 -23.82
C PHE A 134 2.25 0.59 -24.67
N ASN A 135 1.46 0.07 -25.60
CA ASN A 135 0.54 0.86 -26.43
C ASN A 135 -0.80 1.16 -25.73
N TYR A 136 -1.06 0.66 -24.52
CA TYR A 136 -2.26 0.96 -23.77
C TYR A 136 -2.29 2.43 -23.37
N LYS A 137 -3.43 3.08 -23.60
CA LYS A 137 -3.74 4.38 -23.05
C LYS A 137 -4.11 4.20 -21.59
N ARG A 138 -3.49 4.97 -20.71
CA ARG A 138 -3.57 4.81 -19.25
C ARG A 138 -4.27 5.98 -18.61
N ALA A 139 -5.10 5.72 -17.60
CA ALA A 139 -5.66 6.73 -16.71
C ALA A 139 -5.24 6.44 -15.27
N PHE A 140 -4.77 7.47 -14.57
CA PHE A 140 -4.42 7.40 -13.16
C PHE A 140 -5.37 8.30 -12.37
N VAL A 141 -6.19 7.68 -11.50
CA VAL A 141 -7.17 8.39 -10.65
C VAL A 141 -6.61 8.45 -9.23
N MET A 142 -5.89 9.52 -8.91
CA MET A 142 -5.18 9.64 -7.64
C MET A 142 -4.88 11.09 -7.26
N ASP A 143 -4.15 11.29 -6.16
CA ASP A 143 -3.74 12.61 -5.68
C ASP A 143 -2.92 13.35 -6.76
N PRO A 144 -3.33 14.56 -7.16
CA PRO A 144 -2.65 15.34 -8.20
C PRO A 144 -1.23 15.79 -7.82
N HIS A 145 -0.89 15.86 -6.53
CA HIS A 145 0.47 16.22 -6.11
C HIS A 145 1.54 15.21 -6.55
N GLY A 146 1.14 13.97 -6.84
CA GLY A 146 2.01 12.92 -7.36
C GLY A 146 2.10 12.84 -8.89
N PHE A 147 1.43 13.74 -9.62
CA PHE A 147 1.34 13.66 -11.07
C PHE A 147 2.65 14.02 -11.76
N GLU A 148 3.14 13.11 -12.61
CA GLU A 148 4.22 13.43 -13.53
C GLU A 148 3.66 14.31 -14.67
N THR A 149 4.23 15.49 -14.88
CA THR A 149 3.76 16.45 -15.89
C THR A 149 4.60 16.43 -17.17
N LYS A 150 5.72 15.68 -17.19
CA LYS A 150 6.68 15.70 -18.30
C LYS A 150 6.26 14.75 -19.41
N SER A 151 5.88 15.32 -20.56
CA SER A 151 5.73 14.54 -21.79
C SER A 151 7.09 14.03 -22.26
N ARG A 152 7.15 12.77 -22.69
CA ARG A 152 8.35 12.12 -23.22
C ARG A 152 8.17 11.83 -24.71
N TRP A 153 9.24 11.82 -25.49
CA TRP A 153 9.19 11.64 -26.96
C TRP A 153 8.40 10.39 -27.41
N TYR A 154 8.46 9.30 -26.66
CA TYR A 154 7.75 8.08 -27.00
C TYR A 154 6.22 8.18 -26.80
N HIS A 155 5.71 9.16 -26.05
CA HIS A 155 4.28 9.45 -25.96
C HIS A 155 3.74 9.90 -27.32
N HIS A 156 4.53 10.63 -28.12
CA HIS A 156 4.16 11.03 -29.48
C HIS A 156 4.08 9.84 -30.44
N LEU A 157 4.77 8.73 -30.14
CA LEU A 157 4.66 7.47 -30.88
C LEU A 157 3.47 6.60 -30.40
N GLY A 158 2.62 7.12 -29.54
CA GLY A 158 1.48 6.39 -28.99
C GLY A 158 1.83 5.39 -27.87
N LEU A 159 3.09 5.37 -27.41
CA LEU A 159 3.55 4.47 -26.35
C LEU A 159 3.42 5.10 -24.97
N ALA A 160 2.96 4.32 -24.02
CA ALA A 160 2.83 4.70 -22.59
C ALA A 160 2.09 6.03 -22.36
N ARG A 161 1.14 6.40 -23.26
CA ARG A 161 0.31 7.60 -23.08
C ARG A 161 -0.53 7.46 -21.81
N TYR A 162 -0.63 8.55 -21.06
CA TYR A 162 -1.41 8.57 -19.84
C TYR A 162 -2.16 9.88 -19.67
N VAL A 163 -3.22 9.83 -18.87
CA VAL A 163 -3.93 10.97 -18.32
C VAL A 163 -3.96 10.82 -16.81
N ASN A 164 -3.75 11.93 -16.11
CA ASN A 164 -3.91 12.01 -14.68
C ASN A 164 -5.24 12.66 -14.36
N ILE A 165 -6.04 12.02 -13.53
CA ILE A 165 -7.37 12.45 -13.12
C ILE A 165 -7.30 12.66 -11.60
N SER A 166 -7.63 13.86 -11.14
CA SER A 166 -7.63 14.15 -9.72
C SER A 166 -8.71 13.33 -9.00
N CYS A 167 -8.34 12.67 -7.91
CA CYS A 167 -9.30 11.98 -7.04
C CYS A 167 -10.23 12.94 -6.28
N PHE A 168 -9.96 14.25 -6.32
CA PHE A 168 -10.81 15.28 -5.70
C PHE A 168 -11.90 15.81 -6.62
N LEU A 169 -11.93 15.44 -7.90
CA LEU A 169 -13.03 15.75 -8.79
C LEU A 169 -14.27 14.92 -8.40
N GLU A 170 -15.44 15.46 -8.70
CA GLU A 170 -16.68 14.72 -8.57
C GLU A 170 -16.69 13.47 -9.49
N PRO A 171 -17.35 12.37 -9.10
CA PRO A 171 -17.37 11.14 -9.90
C PRO A 171 -17.84 11.35 -11.34
N ASP A 172 -18.83 12.21 -11.57
CA ASP A 172 -19.33 12.54 -12.91
C ASP A 172 -18.26 13.19 -13.79
N ASP A 173 -17.47 14.13 -13.24
CA ASP A 173 -16.37 14.76 -13.95
C ASP A 173 -15.28 13.75 -14.29
N GLN A 174 -14.95 12.86 -13.34
CA GLN A 174 -13.99 11.78 -13.56
C GLN A 174 -14.47 10.84 -14.68
N ILE A 175 -15.76 10.47 -14.69
CA ILE A 175 -16.37 9.65 -15.72
C ILE A 175 -16.35 10.35 -17.09
N ASN A 176 -16.65 11.65 -17.16
CA ASN A 176 -16.61 12.42 -18.38
C ASN A 176 -15.21 12.41 -18.99
N ILE A 177 -14.17 12.61 -18.19
CA ILE A 177 -12.77 12.51 -18.64
C ILE A 177 -12.46 11.09 -19.11
N LEU A 178 -12.88 10.06 -18.38
CA LEU A 178 -12.68 8.67 -18.78
C LEU A 178 -13.38 8.32 -20.09
N ARG A 179 -14.59 8.85 -20.35
CA ARG A 179 -15.31 8.68 -21.63
C ARG A 179 -14.58 9.30 -22.81
N GLU A 180 -14.05 10.51 -22.61
CA GLU A 180 -13.28 11.22 -23.66
C GLU A 180 -11.98 10.47 -23.96
N VAL A 181 -11.25 10.09 -22.93
CA VAL A 181 -9.94 9.45 -23.03
C VAL A 181 -10.06 8.02 -23.52
N ARG A 182 -11.08 7.27 -23.09
CA ARG A 182 -11.27 5.82 -23.34
C ARG A 182 -9.99 5.04 -23.05
N PRO A 183 -9.55 4.98 -21.79
CA PRO A 183 -8.32 4.30 -21.43
C PRO A 183 -8.44 2.79 -21.54
N ASP A 184 -7.36 2.13 -21.96
CA ASP A 184 -7.23 0.67 -21.90
C ASP A 184 -6.88 0.20 -20.48
N PHE A 185 -6.22 1.05 -19.69
CA PHE A 185 -5.79 0.76 -18.32
C PHE A 185 -6.20 1.88 -17.38
N ILE A 186 -6.84 1.52 -16.27
CA ILE A 186 -7.19 2.43 -15.18
C ILE A 186 -6.46 1.97 -13.92
N HIS A 187 -5.77 2.91 -13.26
CA HIS A 187 -5.17 2.71 -11.95
C HIS A 187 -5.59 3.82 -11.01
N GLY A 188 -5.97 3.46 -9.78
CA GLY A 188 -6.41 4.47 -8.83
C GLY A 188 -6.55 3.95 -7.41
N TYR A 189 -6.96 4.85 -6.52
CA TYR A 189 -7.31 4.46 -5.17
C TYR A 189 -8.60 3.62 -5.16
N PRO A 190 -8.69 2.55 -4.36
CA PRO A 190 -9.91 1.78 -4.18
C PRO A 190 -11.14 2.64 -3.93
N SER A 191 -11.07 3.61 -3.03
CA SER A 191 -12.17 4.52 -2.71
C SER A 191 -12.64 5.35 -3.92
N SER A 192 -11.70 5.85 -4.73
CA SER A 192 -12.03 6.63 -5.92
C SER A 192 -12.70 5.79 -7.00
N LEU A 193 -12.12 4.60 -7.27
CA LEU A 193 -12.69 3.70 -8.28
C LEU A 193 -14.03 3.11 -7.84
N LYS A 194 -14.26 2.93 -6.52
CA LYS A 194 -15.55 2.51 -5.97
C LYS A 194 -16.64 3.56 -6.23
N LEU A 195 -16.37 4.84 -5.98
CA LEU A 195 -17.32 5.91 -6.26
C LEU A 195 -17.64 6.04 -7.77
N ILE A 196 -16.62 5.95 -8.62
CA ILE A 196 -16.82 5.90 -10.07
C ILE A 196 -17.68 4.67 -10.46
N ALA A 197 -17.41 3.51 -9.87
CA ALA A 197 -18.15 2.29 -10.15
C ALA A 197 -19.63 2.39 -9.71
N GLU A 198 -19.90 2.96 -8.56
CA GLU A 198 -21.26 3.24 -8.09
C GLU A 198 -22.03 4.11 -9.10
N GLN A 199 -21.44 5.23 -9.49
CA GLN A 199 -22.05 6.15 -10.45
C GLN A 199 -22.28 5.52 -11.84
N ILE A 200 -21.35 4.66 -12.30
CA ILE A 200 -21.50 3.89 -13.55
C ILE A 200 -22.70 2.93 -13.45
N ILE A 201 -22.83 2.21 -12.34
CA ILE A 201 -23.92 1.25 -12.11
C ILE A 201 -25.27 1.97 -12.02
N GLU A 202 -25.35 3.07 -11.25
CA GLU A 202 -26.56 3.85 -11.06
C GLU A 202 -27.05 4.51 -12.36
N SER A 203 -26.13 5.05 -13.16
CA SER A 203 -26.47 5.70 -14.43
C SER A 203 -26.75 4.71 -15.56
N GLY A 204 -26.49 3.42 -15.39
CA GLY A 204 -26.56 2.44 -16.47
C GLY A 204 -25.51 2.61 -17.57
N GLU A 205 -24.42 3.31 -17.29
CA GLU A 205 -23.32 3.59 -18.20
C GLU A 205 -22.63 2.31 -18.67
N ASN A 206 -22.58 2.08 -19.97
CA ASN A 206 -21.98 0.90 -20.59
C ASN A 206 -20.76 1.20 -21.49
N GLY A 207 -20.36 2.48 -21.57
CA GLY A 207 -19.33 2.93 -22.53
C GLY A 207 -17.89 2.75 -22.06
N LEU A 208 -17.65 2.60 -20.76
CA LEU A 208 -16.32 2.44 -20.20
C LEU A 208 -15.95 0.97 -20.09
N ARG A 209 -15.04 0.51 -20.95
CA ARG A 209 -14.57 -0.89 -21.00
C ARG A 209 -13.04 -0.93 -21.06
N PRO A 210 -12.36 -0.63 -19.94
CA PRO A 210 -10.91 -0.81 -19.88
C PRO A 210 -10.55 -2.30 -20.04
N LYS A 211 -9.32 -2.58 -20.44
CA LYS A 211 -8.79 -3.95 -20.55
C LYS A 211 -8.12 -4.41 -19.26
N LEU A 212 -7.76 -3.45 -18.41
CA LEU A 212 -7.06 -3.70 -17.16
C LEU A 212 -7.44 -2.62 -16.14
N VAL A 213 -7.78 -3.04 -14.92
CA VAL A 213 -8.00 -2.16 -13.78
C VAL A 213 -7.09 -2.57 -12.63
N SER A 214 -6.50 -1.61 -11.96
CA SER A 214 -5.64 -1.87 -10.81
C SER A 214 -5.83 -0.84 -9.71
N THR A 215 -5.64 -1.28 -8.47
CA THR A 215 -5.71 -0.45 -7.26
C THR A 215 -4.41 -0.46 -6.48
N ALA A 216 -4.22 0.52 -5.62
CA ALA A 216 -3.16 0.55 -4.62
C ALA A 216 -3.42 1.63 -3.55
N ALA A 217 -2.61 1.61 -2.49
CA ALA A 217 -2.46 2.66 -1.48
C ALA A 217 -3.59 2.77 -0.44
N GLU A 218 -4.67 2.06 -0.62
CA GLU A 218 -5.77 1.89 0.33
C GLU A 218 -6.15 0.41 0.39
N LEU A 219 -6.88 -0.01 1.43
CA LEU A 219 -7.41 -1.36 1.50
C LEU A 219 -8.53 -1.55 0.46
N LEU A 220 -8.41 -2.57 -0.37
CA LEU A 220 -9.47 -3.01 -1.28
C LEU A 220 -10.30 -4.09 -0.60
N ASP A 221 -11.45 -3.71 -0.05
CA ASP A 221 -12.40 -4.65 0.53
C ASP A 221 -13.13 -5.48 -0.55
N ARG A 222 -13.77 -6.58 -0.12
CA ARG A 222 -14.44 -7.50 -1.04
C ARG A 222 -15.58 -6.81 -1.82
N LYS A 223 -16.37 -6.00 -1.16
CA LYS A 223 -17.53 -5.32 -1.78
C LYS A 223 -17.04 -4.29 -2.80
N GLY A 224 -16.02 -3.49 -2.46
CA GLY A 224 -15.42 -2.53 -3.38
C GLY A 224 -14.82 -3.21 -4.61
N ARG A 225 -14.16 -4.36 -4.43
CA ARG A 225 -13.67 -5.19 -5.55
C ARG A 225 -14.80 -5.62 -6.47
N GLU A 226 -15.86 -6.21 -5.90
CA GLU A 226 -17.03 -6.67 -6.66
C GLU A 226 -17.72 -5.52 -7.41
N GLN A 227 -17.86 -4.36 -6.78
CA GLN A 227 -18.45 -3.17 -7.42
C GLN A 227 -17.60 -2.68 -8.60
N ILE A 228 -16.29 -2.55 -8.42
CA ILE A 228 -15.37 -2.09 -9.46
C ILE A 228 -15.35 -3.11 -10.63
N GLU A 229 -15.25 -4.41 -10.34
CA GLU A 229 -15.27 -5.47 -11.35
C GLU A 229 -16.58 -5.48 -12.15
N ASN A 230 -17.72 -5.30 -11.48
CA ASN A 230 -19.03 -5.24 -12.12
C ASN A 230 -19.16 -4.01 -13.03
N ALA A 231 -18.75 -2.83 -12.56
CA ALA A 231 -18.86 -1.59 -13.33
C ALA A 231 -18.00 -1.61 -14.60
N PHE A 232 -16.75 -2.06 -14.49
CA PHE A 232 -15.80 -2.05 -15.61
C PHE A 232 -15.80 -3.34 -16.44
N GLY A 233 -16.39 -4.42 -15.94
CA GLY A 233 -16.47 -5.71 -16.62
C GLY A 233 -15.14 -6.47 -16.72
N VAL A 234 -14.16 -6.15 -15.88
CA VAL A 234 -12.83 -6.79 -15.83
C VAL A 234 -12.39 -7.03 -14.40
N LYS A 235 -11.47 -7.96 -14.19
CA LYS A 235 -10.87 -8.22 -12.88
C LYS A 235 -10.00 -7.04 -12.42
N VAL A 236 -10.00 -6.81 -11.10
CA VAL A 236 -9.16 -5.79 -10.45
C VAL A 236 -7.91 -6.43 -9.88
N TYR A 237 -6.77 -5.83 -10.17
CA TYR A 237 -5.47 -6.26 -9.63
C TYR A 237 -5.00 -5.28 -8.57
N ASP A 238 -4.95 -5.74 -7.32
CA ASP A 238 -4.52 -4.90 -6.21
C ASP A 238 -3.03 -5.02 -5.94
N ARG A 239 -2.47 -3.97 -5.30
CA ARG A 239 -1.07 -3.89 -4.93
C ARG A 239 -0.88 -3.31 -3.57
N TYR A 240 0.06 -3.89 -2.87
CA TYR A 240 0.53 -3.36 -1.61
C TYR A 240 1.83 -2.59 -1.81
N ALA A 241 1.80 -1.32 -1.43
CA ALA A 241 2.90 -0.40 -1.62
C ALA A 241 3.04 0.56 -0.43
N ALA A 242 4.27 0.89 -0.08
CA ALA A 242 4.60 1.94 0.89
C ALA A 242 5.66 2.87 0.30
N SER A 243 5.67 4.13 0.73
CA SER A 243 6.62 5.12 0.19
C SER A 243 8.07 4.71 0.40
N GLU A 244 8.37 4.04 1.51
CA GLU A 244 9.69 3.58 1.92
C GLU A 244 10.22 2.39 1.10
N ALA A 245 9.32 1.59 0.52
CA ALA A 245 9.66 0.36 -0.20
C ALA A 245 9.06 0.27 -1.62
N ARG A 246 8.23 1.23 -2.00
CA ARG A 246 7.49 1.27 -3.27
C ARG A 246 6.55 0.06 -3.38
N ASN A 247 6.70 -0.81 -4.36
CA ASN A 247 5.85 -1.98 -4.56
C ASN A 247 6.35 -3.16 -3.71
N ILE A 248 5.68 -3.47 -2.61
CA ILE A 248 6.06 -4.56 -1.70
C ILE A 248 5.54 -5.88 -2.23
N ALA A 249 4.25 -5.92 -2.57
CA ALA A 249 3.59 -7.12 -3.07
C ALA A 249 2.46 -6.77 -4.06
N TRP A 250 2.03 -7.76 -4.86
CA TRP A 250 1.04 -7.57 -5.92
C TRP A 250 0.28 -8.86 -6.24
N GLU A 251 -0.96 -8.73 -6.64
CA GLU A 251 -1.78 -9.85 -7.14
C GLU A 251 -1.42 -10.20 -8.57
N CYS A 252 -1.39 -11.50 -8.88
CA CYS A 252 -1.37 -12.04 -10.24
C CYS A 252 -2.78 -12.41 -10.72
N GLY A 253 -2.89 -12.98 -11.92
CA GLY A 253 -4.16 -13.39 -12.53
C GLY A 253 -4.96 -14.45 -11.74
N GLU A 254 -4.30 -15.17 -10.84
CA GLU A 254 -4.94 -16.20 -9.99
C GLU A 254 -5.69 -15.60 -8.80
N HIS A 255 -5.42 -14.34 -8.43
CA HIS A 255 -5.98 -13.66 -7.26
C HIS A 255 -5.91 -14.50 -5.96
N ASN A 256 -4.81 -15.25 -5.79
CA ASN A 256 -4.59 -16.18 -4.68
C ASN A 256 -3.62 -15.62 -3.64
N GLY A 257 -3.71 -14.34 -3.34
CA GLY A 257 -2.81 -13.60 -2.47
C GLY A 257 -1.84 -12.69 -3.24
N TYR A 258 -0.93 -12.07 -2.51
CA TYR A 258 0.00 -11.08 -3.05
C TYR A 258 1.40 -11.65 -3.11
N HIS A 259 2.03 -11.65 -4.30
CA HIS A 259 3.43 -12.03 -4.50
C HIS A 259 4.36 -10.97 -3.92
N ILE A 260 5.19 -11.34 -2.94
CA ILE A 260 6.16 -10.47 -2.30
C ILE A 260 7.40 -10.33 -3.18
N ASN A 261 7.85 -9.13 -3.48
CA ASN A 261 9.00 -8.84 -4.34
C ASN A 261 10.35 -9.08 -3.64
N ILE A 262 10.63 -10.33 -3.22
CA ILE A 262 11.84 -10.69 -2.44
C ILE A 262 13.16 -10.43 -3.18
N ASP A 263 13.15 -10.29 -4.47
CA ASP A 263 14.33 -9.93 -5.27
C ASP A 263 14.76 -8.46 -5.09
N THR A 264 13.92 -7.64 -4.43
CA THR A 264 14.21 -6.22 -4.20
C THR A 264 14.01 -5.76 -2.76
N LEU A 265 13.43 -6.60 -1.91
CA LEU A 265 13.22 -6.29 -0.49
C LEU A 265 13.19 -7.56 0.36
N VAL A 266 13.33 -7.40 1.68
CA VAL A 266 12.98 -8.41 2.67
C VAL A 266 11.68 -7.97 3.33
N VAL A 267 10.75 -8.91 3.50
CA VAL A 267 9.53 -8.71 4.31
C VAL A 267 9.57 -9.73 5.44
N GLU A 268 9.44 -9.23 6.66
CA GLU A 268 9.24 -10.01 7.86
C GLU A 268 7.83 -9.73 8.39
N PHE A 269 7.19 -10.74 8.97
CA PHE A 269 5.94 -10.58 9.69
C PHE A 269 6.24 -10.84 11.16
N ILE A 270 6.15 -9.82 12.01
CA ILE A 270 6.59 -9.90 13.41
C ILE A 270 5.37 -9.90 14.33
N LYS A 271 5.29 -10.91 15.18
CA LYS A 271 4.28 -11.04 16.22
C LYS A 271 4.97 -11.29 17.57
N ASP A 272 4.67 -10.47 18.56
CA ASP A 272 5.22 -10.60 19.93
C ASP A 272 6.76 -10.77 19.93
N GLY A 273 7.46 -10.01 19.08
CA GLY A 273 8.93 -10.01 18.96
C GLY A 273 9.53 -11.18 18.17
N ARG A 274 8.74 -12.12 17.65
CA ARG A 274 9.17 -13.25 16.81
C ARG A 274 8.59 -13.20 15.42
N GLY A 275 9.13 -13.97 14.50
CA GLY A 275 8.52 -14.21 13.19
C GLY A 275 7.14 -14.88 13.34
N ALA A 276 6.12 -14.35 12.66
CA ALA A 276 4.81 -14.97 12.55
C ALA A 276 4.88 -16.18 11.63
N VAL A 277 4.17 -17.26 11.98
CA VAL A 277 4.05 -18.46 11.14
C VAL A 277 2.88 -18.30 10.15
N GLU A 278 2.76 -19.23 9.20
CA GLU A 278 1.66 -19.28 8.24
C GLU A 278 0.29 -19.12 8.92
N GLY A 279 -0.54 -18.24 8.38
CA GLY A 279 -1.86 -17.92 8.93
C GLY A 279 -1.88 -17.01 10.16
N GLU A 280 -0.71 -16.69 10.74
CA GLU A 280 -0.61 -15.76 11.86
C GLU A 280 -0.48 -14.31 11.38
N ARG A 281 -1.19 -13.41 12.07
CA ARG A 281 -1.04 -11.97 11.87
C ARG A 281 0.28 -11.49 12.46
N GLY A 282 1.01 -10.65 11.73
CA GLY A 282 2.22 -10.01 12.21
C GLY A 282 2.40 -8.62 11.62
N ASP A 283 3.09 -7.75 12.34
CA ASP A 283 3.50 -6.44 11.85
C ASP A 283 4.39 -6.63 10.63
N ILE A 284 4.11 -5.88 9.57
CA ILE A 284 4.94 -5.87 8.36
C ILE A 284 6.20 -5.04 8.62
N VAL A 285 7.33 -5.70 8.62
CA VAL A 285 8.67 -5.10 8.76
C VAL A 285 9.43 -5.31 7.45
N VAL A 286 9.95 -4.23 6.87
CA VAL A 286 10.63 -4.29 5.56
C VAL A 286 12.10 -3.87 5.65
N THR A 287 12.93 -4.53 4.84
CA THR A 287 14.27 -4.05 4.50
C THR A 287 14.29 -3.80 2.99
N ASN A 288 14.40 -2.52 2.60
CA ASN A 288 14.45 -2.15 1.19
C ASN A 288 15.89 -2.27 0.66
N LEU A 289 16.14 -3.26 -0.18
CA LEU A 289 17.47 -3.58 -0.72
C LEU A 289 17.99 -2.59 -1.76
N TYR A 290 17.20 -1.56 -2.08
CA TYR A 290 17.50 -0.48 -3.01
C TYR A 290 17.20 0.90 -2.39
N SER A 291 17.67 1.13 -1.17
CA SER A 291 17.57 2.41 -0.45
C SER A 291 18.91 2.84 0.10
N TYR A 292 19.85 3.18 -0.80
CA TYR A 292 21.23 3.51 -0.40
C TYR A 292 21.38 4.94 0.10
N ALA A 293 20.61 5.92 -0.40
CA ALA A 293 20.69 7.29 0.08
C ALA A 293 20.13 7.44 1.51
N MET A 294 18.99 6.81 1.77
CA MET A 294 18.34 6.77 3.08
C MET A 294 17.86 5.32 3.32
N PRO A 295 18.69 4.48 3.96
CA PRO A 295 18.36 3.07 4.16
C PRO A 295 17.13 2.85 5.05
N PHE A 296 16.32 1.85 4.68
CA PHE A 296 15.23 1.31 5.47
C PHE A 296 15.54 -0.15 5.76
N ILE A 297 16.14 -0.42 6.93
CA ILE A 297 16.52 -1.75 7.39
C ILE A 297 15.67 -2.09 8.59
N ARG A 298 14.99 -3.23 8.53
CA ARG A 298 14.05 -3.69 9.55
C ARG A 298 13.06 -2.59 9.99
N TYR A 299 12.49 -1.93 8.99
CA TYR A 299 11.59 -0.80 9.19
C TYR A 299 10.14 -1.29 9.30
N ARG A 300 9.51 -1.04 10.45
CA ARG A 300 8.08 -1.31 10.67
C ARG A 300 7.26 -0.28 9.92
N ILE A 301 6.46 -0.74 8.95
CA ILE A 301 5.61 0.13 8.12
C ILE A 301 4.40 0.63 8.90
N GLY A 302 3.91 -0.17 9.85
CA GLY A 302 2.70 0.07 10.62
C GLY A 302 1.47 -0.58 10.00
N ASP A 303 1.65 -1.52 9.09
CA ASP A 303 0.59 -2.35 8.53
C ASP A 303 0.74 -3.79 9.04
N VAL A 304 -0.38 -4.55 9.06
CA VAL A 304 -0.43 -5.95 9.49
C VAL A 304 -0.67 -6.85 8.28
N GLY A 305 0.07 -7.95 8.20
CA GLY A 305 -0.07 -8.94 7.14
C GLY A 305 -0.01 -10.36 7.68
N ILE A 306 -0.31 -11.31 6.81
CA ILE A 306 -0.30 -12.75 7.11
C ILE A 306 0.61 -13.45 6.10
N PRO A 307 1.71 -14.09 6.52
CA PRO A 307 2.54 -14.89 5.64
C PRO A 307 1.79 -16.12 5.15
N SER A 308 2.07 -16.53 3.92
CA SER A 308 1.51 -17.76 3.35
C SER A 308 2.60 -18.63 2.73
N ASP A 309 2.59 -19.90 3.09
CA ASP A 309 3.49 -20.92 2.52
C ASP A 309 2.92 -21.58 1.26
N ARG A 310 1.71 -21.17 0.84
CA ARG A 310 1.05 -21.70 -0.37
C ARG A 310 1.84 -21.34 -1.62
N LYS A 311 1.82 -22.24 -2.59
CA LYS A 311 2.32 -21.97 -3.94
C LYS A 311 1.20 -21.40 -4.80
N CYS A 312 1.52 -20.37 -5.58
CA CYS A 312 0.58 -19.82 -6.54
C CYS A 312 0.52 -20.69 -7.80
N PRO A 313 -0.68 -21.01 -8.32
CA PRO A 313 -0.83 -21.75 -9.59
C PRO A 313 -0.22 -21.03 -10.80
N CYS A 314 0.02 -19.72 -10.73
CA CYS A 314 0.66 -18.94 -11.80
C CYS A 314 2.10 -19.35 -12.10
N GLY A 315 2.74 -20.16 -11.23
CA GLY A 315 4.11 -20.66 -11.41
C GLY A 315 5.22 -19.69 -10.99
N ILE A 316 4.90 -18.50 -10.48
CA ILE A 316 5.89 -17.56 -9.94
C ILE A 316 6.28 -18.01 -8.54
N GLU A 317 7.58 -18.21 -8.30
CA GLU A 317 8.13 -18.69 -7.01
C GLU A 317 8.34 -17.57 -5.97
N LEU A 318 7.82 -16.36 -6.19
CA LEU A 318 7.79 -15.33 -5.17
C LEU A 318 6.86 -15.76 -4.03
N PRO A 319 7.26 -15.62 -2.75
CA PRO A 319 6.41 -15.93 -1.61
C PRO A 319 5.11 -15.13 -1.64
N LEU A 320 4.08 -15.67 -1.02
CA LEU A 320 2.77 -15.05 -0.91
C LEU A 320 2.55 -14.43 0.48
N MET A 321 1.72 -13.41 0.51
CA MET A 321 1.01 -12.95 1.69
C MET A 321 -0.49 -12.95 1.40
N GLU A 322 -1.32 -13.31 2.42
CA GLU A 322 -2.75 -13.50 2.18
C GLU A 322 -3.57 -12.21 2.35
N ILE A 323 -3.40 -11.55 3.48
CA ILE A 323 -4.25 -10.43 3.88
C ILE A 323 -3.36 -9.27 4.27
N ILE A 324 -3.72 -8.10 3.78
CA ILE A 324 -3.17 -6.83 4.25
C ILE A 324 -4.28 -6.19 5.07
N GLU A 325 -4.14 -6.25 6.38
CA GLU A 325 -4.99 -5.50 7.29
C GLU A 325 -4.41 -4.09 7.41
N GLY A 326 -5.29 -3.08 7.50
CA GLY A 326 -4.91 -1.68 7.55
C GLY A 326 -3.90 -1.37 8.66
N ARG A 327 -3.49 -0.12 8.75
CA ARG A 327 -2.46 0.34 9.68
C ARG A 327 -2.81 -0.03 11.11
N ASP A 328 -1.80 -0.35 11.90
CA ASP A 328 -1.90 -0.56 13.35
C ASP A 328 -2.65 0.58 14.06
N GLU A 329 -2.49 1.82 13.55
CA GLU A 329 -3.22 3.02 13.99
C GLU A 329 -4.73 2.99 13.69
N ASP A 330 -5.21 2.04 12.87
CA ASP A 330 -6.63 1.93 12.46
C ASP A 330 -7.39 0.83 13.22
N PHE A 331 -6.67 0.01 13.97
CA PHE A 331 -7.32 -0.99 14.84
C PHE A 331 -8.04 -0.33 16.00
N ILE A 332 -9.29 -0.73 16.23
CA ILE A 332 -10.03 -0.30 17.42
C ILE A 332 -9.53 -1.11 18.61
N VAL A 333 -8.99 -0.43 19.61
CA VAL A 333 -8.49 -1.03 20.84
C VAL A 333 -9.59 -1.06 21.88
N LEU A 334 -9.88 -2.24 22.41
CA LEU A 334 -10.90 -2.45 23.45
C LEU A 334 -10.25 -2.74 24.81
N LYS A 335 -11.01 -2.59 25.89
CA LYS A 335 -10.55 -2.97 27.24
C LYS A 335 -10.05 -4.41 27.28
N GLY A 336 -8.98 -4.68 28.02
CA GLY A 336 -8.35 -5.99 28.09
C GLY A 336 -7.44 -6.32 26.89
N ALA A 337 -6.91 -5.30 26.21
CA ALA A 337 -5.99 -5.41 25.07
C ALA A 337 -6.57 -6.19 23.86
N ARG A 338 -7.89 -6.36 23.79
CA ARG A 338 -8.56 -6.90 22.60
C ARG A 338 -8.55 -5.85 21.49
N VAL A 339 -8.17 -6.23 20.29
CA VAL A 339 -8.17 -5.34 19.12
C VAL A 339 -9.16 -5.82 18.06
N VAL A 340 -9.81 -4.88 17.38
CA VAL A 340 -10.74 -5.15 16.29
C VAL A 340 -10.17 -4.56 15.01
N SER A 341 -9.98 -5.42 14.01
CA SER A 341 -9.44 -5.03 12.70
C SER A 341 -10.41 -4.10 11.95
N PRO A 342 -9.89 -3.09 11.25
CA PRO A 342 -10.67 -2.30 10.29
C PRO A 342 -11.50 -3.15 9.34
N MET A 343 -10.98 -4.30 8.87
CA MET A 343 -11.70 -5.19 7.96
C MET A 343 -12.96 -5.80 8.58
N VAL A 344 -12.96 -6.09 9.87
CA VAL A 344 -14.15 -6.61 10.57
C VAL A 344 -15.24 -5.53 10.60
N ILE A 345 -14.85 -4.28 10.84
CA ILE A 345 -15.77 -3.14 10.88
C ILE A 345 -16.30 -2.84 9.47
N THR A 346 -15.42 -2.73 8.49
CA THR A 346 -15.82 -2.46 7.10
C THR A 346 -16.70 -3.58 6.56
N GLY A 347 -16.28 -4.83 6.70
CA GLY A 347 -17.07 -6.00 6.25
C GLY A 347 -18.46 -6.06 6.87
N THR A 348 -18.62 -5.61 8.11
CA THR A 348 -19.93 -5.59 8.78
C THR A 348 -20.81 -4.44 8.30
N LEU A 349 -20.27 -3.23 8.17
CA LEU A 349 -21.01 -2.05 7.76
C LEU A 349 -21.36 -2.06 6.27
N ASP A 350 -20.52 -2.63 5.42
CA ASP A 350 -20.73 -2.74 3.97
C ASP A 350 -21.98 -3.57 3.59
N HIS A 351 -22.48 -4.43 4.49
CA HIS A 351 -23.69 -5.20 4.26
C HIS A 351 -24.98 -4.45 4.63
N ILE A 352 -24.88 -3.22 5.14
CA ILE A 352 -26.06 -2.44 5.55
C ILE A 352 -26.52 -1.58 4.38
N THR A 353 -27.72 -1.90 3.87
CA THR A 353 -28.36 -1.14 2.79
C THR A 353 -28.59 0.31 3.19
N GLY A 354 -28.35 1.25 2.27
CA GLY A 354 -28.54 2.68 2.49
C GLY A 354 -27.28 3.43 2.90
N ILE A 355 -26.19 2.75 3.25
CA ILE A 355 -24.90 3.39 3.53
C ILE A 355 -24.08 3.46 2.23
N LYS A 356 -23.85 4.70 1.74
CA LYS A 356 -22.96 4.97 0.59
C LYS A 356 -21.49 4.90 1.01
N GLN A 357 -21.17 5.51 2.14
CA GLN A 357 -19.82 5.59 2.69
C GLN A 357 -19.91 5.74 4.20
N PHE A 358 -18.88 5.32 4.93
CA PHE A 358 -18.82 5.52 6.37
C PHE A 358 -17.40 5.84 6.84
N ARG A 359 -17.33 6.44 8.02
CA ARG A 359 -16.10 6.63 8.79
C ARG A 359 -16.36 6.33 10.24
N VAL A 360 -15.61 5.40 10.80
CA VAL A 360 -15.64 5.01 12.21
C VAL A 360 -14.37 5.51 12.88
N VAL A 361 -14.50 6.32 13.90
CA VAL A 361 -13.38 6.92 14.64
C VAL A 361 -13.46 6.51 16.09
N GLN A 362 -12.48 5.80 16.60
CA GLN A 362 -12.31 5.61 18.02
C GLN A 362 -11.72 6.87 18.62
N GLU A 363 -12.49 7.57 19.43
CA GLU A 363 -12.11 8.81 20.10
C GLU A 363 -11.25 8.54 21.34
N ASP A 364 -11.67 7.56 22.14
CA ASP A 364 -10.99 7.03 23.32
C ASP A 364 -11.32 5.54 23.51
N ILE A 365 -10.85 4.93 24.62
CA ILE A 365 -10.92 3.47 24.88
C ILE A 365 -12.36 2.93 24.94
N ASP A 366 -13.35 3.77 25.24
CA ASP A 366 -14.75 3.38 25.40
C ASP A 366 -15.74 4.17 24.51
N THR A 367 -15.24 5.01 23.59
CA THR A 367 -16.08 5.89 22.77
C THR A 367 -15.69 5.79 21.30
N VAL A 368 -16.68 5.52 20.47
CA VAL A 368 -16.55 5.44 19.01
C VAL A 368 -17.57 6.37 18.34
N SER A 369 -17.13 7.21 17.42
CA SER A 369 -17.97 8.01 16.55
C SER A 369 -18.07 7.33 15.17
N ALA A 370 -19.27 7.15 14.66
CA ALA A 370 -19.52 6.58 13.33
C ALA A 370 -20.34 7.56 12.49
N VAL A 371 -19.78 7.97 11.36
CA VAL A 371 -20.41 8.90 10.42
C VAL A 371 -20.78 8.12 9.16
N PHE A 372 -22.00 8.27 8.69
CA PHE A 372 -22.54 7.55 7.53
C PHE A 372 -22.99 8.55 6.45
N ALA A 373 -22.43 8.48 5.26
CA ALA A 373 -22.95 9.16 4.09
C ALA A 373 -24.17 8.43 3.56
N ARG A 374 -25.23 9.19 3.26
CA ARG A 374 -26.51 8.64 2.81
C ARG A 374 -26.39 8.08 1.40
N GLY A 375 -26.85 6.85 1.23
CA GLY A 375 -27.03 6.18 -0.05
C GLY A 375 -28.50 5.90 -0.34
N GLU A 376 -28.76 5.21 -1.42
CA GLU A 376 -30.12 4.83 -1.80
C GLU A 376 -30.79 3.97 -0.73
N GLY A 377 -32.01 4.32 -0.35
CA GLY A 377 -32.76 3.63 0.69
C GLY A 377 -32.36 3.95 2.13
N PHE A 378 -31.50 4.96 2.34
CA PHE A 378 -31.12 5.38 3.69
C PHE A 378 -32.34 5.91 4.49
N ASN A 379 -32.49 5.39 5.72
CA ASN A 379 -33.56 5.81 6.63
C ASN A 379 -33.13 5.63 8.09
N SER A 380 -34.02 5.91 9.05
CA SER A 380 -33.72 5.78 10.49
C SER A 380 -33.33 4.35 10.91
N ASP A 381 -33.87 3.32 10.24
CA ASP A 381 -33.54 1.92 10.51
C ASP A 381 -32.11 1.57 10.07
N THR A 382 -31.56 2.26 9.07
CA THR A 382 -30.18 2.13 8.62
C THR A 382 -29.18 2.47 9.74
N ILE A 383 -29.39 3.60 10.43
CA ILE A 383 -28.54 4.01 11.56
C ILE A 383 -28.67 3.01 12.72
N PHE A 384 -29.88 2.61 13.04
CA PHE A 384 -30.13 1.63 14.10
C PHE A 384 -29.42 0.29 13.83
N LYS A 385 -29.50 -0.22 12.59
CA LYS A 385 -28.79 -1.43 12.17
C LYS A 385 -27.27 -1.28 12.26
N ALA A 386 -26.73 -0.14 11.83
CA ALA A 386 -25.30 0.14 11.89
C ALA A 386 -24.80 0.21 13.33
N GLU A 387 -25.51 0.92 14.21
CA GLU A 387 -25.17 0.99 15.65
C GLU A 387 -25.22 -0.40 16.30
N LYS A 388 -26.28 -1.17 16.05
CA LYS A 388 -26.43 -2.54 16.56
C LYS A 388 -25.30 -3.44 16.07
N ALA A 389 -24.93 -3.34 14.80
CA ALA A 389 -23.85 -4.12 14.21
C ALA A 389 -22.49 -3.77 14.84
N LEU A 390 -22.20 -2.48 15.01
CA LEU A 390 -21.00 -2.02 15.69
C LEU A 390 -20.95 -2.47 17.15
N LYS A 391 -22.06 -2.40 17.88
CA LYS A 391 -22.14 -2.93 19.27
C LYS A 391 -21.87 -4.43 19.32
N GLY A 392 -22.36 -5.21 18.36
CA GLY A 392 -22.09 -6.64 18.25
C GLY A 392 -20.60 -6.97 18.09
N ILE A 393 -19.81 -6.09 17.45
CA ILE A 393 -18.38 -6.28 17.26
C ILE A 393 -17.57 -5.72 18.44
N LEU A 394 -17.90 -4.50 18.85
CA LEU A 394 -17.09 -3.73 19.80
C LEU A 394 -17.45 -4.05 21.25
N GLY A 395 -18.67 -4.49 21.51
CA GLY A 395 -19.21 -4.76 22.84
C GLY A 395 -20.17 -3.68 23.33
N ASP A 396 -21.05 -4.06 24.25
CA ASP A 396 -22.09 -3.16 24.79
C ASP A 396 -21.53 -2.04 25.67
N ASP A 397 -20.33 -2.22 26.20
CA ASP A 397 -19.63 -1.22 27.05
C ASP A 397 -19.10 -0.02 26.24
N ILE A 398 -19.10 -0.10 24.91
CA ILE A 398 -18.62 0.97 24.04
C ILE A 398 -19.75 1.96 23.75
N LYS A 399 -19.50 3.23 23.99
CA LYS A 399 -20.39 4.33 23.61
C LYS A 399 -20.23 4.61 22.14
N ILE A 400 -21.26 4.33 21.35
CA ILE A 400 -21.26 4.57 19.90
C ILE A 400 -22.14 5.79 19.61
N ARG A 401 -21.55 6.78 18.93
CA ARG A 401 -22.26 7.96 18.43
C ARG A 401 -22.39 7.84 16.93
N CYS A 402 -23.62 7.72 16.43
CA CYS A 402 -23.90 7.60 15.00
C CYS A 402 -24.46 8.92 14.46
N GLU A 403 -23.91 9.39 13.34
CA GLU A 403 -24.36 10.58 12.63
C GLU A 403 -24.53 10.28 11.15
N ALA A 404 -25.56 10.86 10.52
CA ALA A 404 -25.75 10.80 9.08
C ALA A 404 -25.42 12.14 8.43
N VAL A 405 -24.62 12.08 7.38
CA VAL A 405 -24.17 13.23 6.58
C VAL A 405 -24.49 13.02 5.11
N GLU A 406 -24.42 14.07 4.31
CA GLU A 406 -24.57 13.96 2.85
C GLU A 406 -23.30 13.39 2.21
N ASP A 407 -22.11 13.77 2.70
CA ASP A 407 -20.84 13.31 2.19
C ASP A 407 -19.77 13.25 3.29
N ILE A 408 -18.77 12.37 3.11
CA ILE A 408 -17.62 12.24 4.01
C ILE A 408 -16.38 12.78 3.28
N PRO A 409 -15.77 13.88 3.75
CA PRO A 409 -14.65 14.50 3.06
C PRO A 409 -13.43 13.58 3.02
N ARG A 410 -12.67 13.64 1.91
CA ARG A 410 -11.38 12.97 1.77
C ARG A 410 -10.33 13.62 2.66
N GLU A 411 -9.30 12.86 3.01
CA GLU A 411 -8.11 13.42 3.64
C GLU A 411 -7.32 14.30 2.65
N ALA A 412 -6.40 15.12 3.16
CA ALA A 412 -5.53 15.95 2.33
C ALA A 412 -4.71 15.15 1.29
N SER A 413 -4.50 13.86 1.54
CA SER A 413 -3.87 12.90 0.62
C SER A 413 -4.79 12.38 -0.49
N GLY A 414 -6.06 12.79 -0.52
CA GLY A 414 -7.08 12.24 -1.42
C GLY A 414 -7.63 10.88 -1.04
N LYS A 415 -7.07 10.24 -0.01
CA LYS A 415 -7.49 8.92 0.48
C LYS A 415 -8.71 9.03 1.40
N VAL A 416 -9.44 7.92 1.51
CA VAL A 416 -10.52 7.76 2.47
C VAL A 416 -10.14 6.66 3.46
N ARG A 417 -10.05 7.03 4.74
CA ARG A 417 -9.89 6.06 5.83
C ARG A 417 -11.25 5.78 6.44
N ALA A 418 -11.71 4.54 6.29
CA ALA A 418 -13.00 4.11 6.80
C ALA A 418 -13.00 3.90 8.32
N VAL A 419 -11.86 3.49 8.89
CA VAL A 419 -11.69 3.27 10.33
C VAL A 419 -10.44 4.01 10.78
N ILE A 420 -10.52 4.68 11.93
CA ILE A 420 -9.42 5.45 12.53
C ILE A 420 -9.46 5.24 14.03
N SER A 421 -8.33 4.91 14.67
CA SER A 421 -8.21 4.95 16.11
C SER A 421 -7.33 6.12 16.56
N LYS A 422 -7.79 6.89 17.54
CA LYS A 422 -7.00 7.90 18.24
C LYS A 422 -6.34 7.33 19.51
N VAL A 423 -6.71 6.11 19.89
CA VAL A 423 -6.13 5.38 21.00
C VAL A 423 -4.81 4.77 20.51
N LYS A 424 -3.71 5.20 21.12
CA LYS A 424 -2.41 4.57 20.83
C LYS A 424 -2.38 3.21 21.49
N GLY A 425 -1.93 2.19 20.72
CA GLY A 425 -1.86 0.81 21.21
C GLY A 425 -1.14 0.70 22.56
N VAL A 426 -1.65 -0.18 23.38
CA VAL A 426 -1.08 -0.55 24.70
C VAL A 426 0.11 -1.47 24.46
#